data_f8881bcbb9a48c6779dac380ffd85ee4
#
_entry.id   f8881bcbb9a48c6779dac380ffd85ee4
#
_cell.length_a   1.000
_cell.length_b   1.000
_cell.length_c   1.000
_cell.angle_alpha   90.00
_cell.angle_beta   90.00
_cell.angle_gamma   90.00
#
_symmetry.space_group_name_H-M   'P 1'
#
loop_
_entity.id
_entity.type
_entity.pdbx_description
1 polymer ?
#
loop_
_entity_poly.entity_id
_entity_poly.type
_entity_poly.pdbx_seq_one_letter_code
_entity_poly.pdbx_strand_id
1 'polypeptide(L)'
;PEDILRCGEKMEQSGRAVLGARDFTGDDVPPRSRFGNNCTRFVFRALCGIRITDSQTGLRALPISYLPALAKLSGERFEYETNMLLEMKRLGLPFDEVRIQTIYNDKNSGSHFHPLRDSIKIYAVIFRFMLSSGLCSLIDIGLFTLINLLTAPLFSSTELRILTATAGARVVSSLVNFLLNRSGVFRSGKNIRRAAVRYYTLAACQLIASYLCVNGIALLFGGGASVWQ
;
A
#
# COMPACT_ATOMS: atom_id res chain seq x y z
N PRO A 1 31.63 -4.73 -12.16
CA PRO A 1 31.37 -5.02 -13.59
C PRO A 1 30.58 -6.31 -13.77
N GLU A 2 30.93 -7.39 -13.07
CA GLU A 2 30.30 -8.71 -13.19
C GLU A 2 28.79 -8.70 -12.90
N ASP A 3 28.35 -8.00 -11.88
CA ASP A 3 26.94 -7.92 -11.53
C ASP A 3 26.08 -7.23 -12.61
N ILE A 4 26.67 -6.26 -13.32
CA ILE A 4 25.99 -5.59 -14.45
C ILE A 4 25.78 -6.59 -15.58
N LEU A 5 26.81 -7.37 -15.91
CA LEU A 5 26.72 -8.42 -16.94
C LEU A 5 25.70 -9.49 -16.56
N ARG A 6 25.73 -9.99 -15.33
CA ARG A 6 24.79 -10.98 -14.83
C ARG A 6 23.34 -10.50 -14.87
N CYS A 7 23.08 -9.24 -14.52
CA CYS A 7 21.74 -8.66 -14.63
C CYS A 7 21.30 -8.51 -16.09
N GLY A 8 22.21 -8.11 -17.00
CA GLY A 8 21.94 -8.00 -18.42
C GLY A 8 21.64 -9.36 -19.06
N GLU A 9 22.51 -10.35 -18.86
CA GLU A 9 22.31 -11.72 -19.37
C GLU A 9 21.00 -12.34 -18.87
N LYS A 10 20.70 -12.17 -17.58
CA LYS A 10 19.43 -12.67 -17.01
C LYS A 10 18.24 -11.99 -17.65
N MET A 11 18.32 -10.68 -17.90
CA MET A 11 17.25 -9.92 -18.56
C MET A 11 17.04 -10.39 -20.01
N GLU A 12 18.13 -10.60 -20.77
CA GLU A 12 18.06 -11.12 -22.14
C GLU A 12 17.43 -12.52 -22.19
N GLN A 13 17.83 -13.41 -21.27
CA GLN A 13 17.31 -14.78 -21.20
C GLN A 13 15.84 -14.83 -20.79
N SER A 14 15.41 -14.00 -19.84
CA SER A 14 14.05 -14.05 -19.30
C SER A 14 13.04 -13.16 -20.04
N GLY A 15 13.52 -12.14 -20.74
CA GLY A 15 12.67 -11.07 -21.31
C GLY A 15 11.98 -10.21 -20.26
N ARG A 16 12.42 -10.29 -18.99
CA ARG A 16 11.85 -9.58 -17.84
C ARG A 16 12.82 -8.53 -17.33
N ALA A 17 12.29 -7.53 -16.61
CA ALA A 17 13.16 -6.64 -15.86
C ALA A 17 13.95 -7.42 -14.82
N VAL A 18 15.21 -7.05 -14.60
CA VAL A 18 16.07 -7.65 -13.57
C VAL A 18 16.56 -6.57 -12.62
N LEU A 19 16.38 -6.80 -11.33
CA LEU A 19 16.79 -5.92 -10.26
C LEU A 19 17.98 -6.53 -9.54
N GLY A 20 19.07 -5.77 -9.39
CA GLY A 20 20.21 -6.19 -8.57
C GLY A 20 19.86 -6.06 -7.09
N ALA A 21 19.61 -7.16 -6.39
CA ALA A 21 19.24 -7.15 -4.98
C ALA A 21 20.47 -7.24 -4.09
N ARG A 22 20.66 -6.25 -3.20
CA ARG A 22 21.72 -6.27 -2.20
C ARG A 22 21.38 -7.25 -1.07
N ASP A 23 22.41 -7.80 -0.47
CA ASP A 23 22.26 -8.62 0.72
C ASP A 23 22.25 -7.76 1.99
N PHE A 24 21.14 -7.82 2.73
CA PHE A 24 20.97 -7.10 4.00
C PHE A 24 21.13 -8.03 5.22
N THR A 25 21.58 -9.26 5.05
CA THR A 25 21.73 -10.23 6.15
C THR A 25 23.13 -10.22 6.78
N GLY A 26 24.15 -9.76 6.03
CA GLY A 26 25.53 -9.72 6.50
C GLY A 26 25.76 -8.82 7.71
N ASP A 27 26.79 -9.10 8.51
CA ASP A 27 27.14 -8.33 9.71
C ASP A 27 27.66 -6.91 9.36
N ASP A 28 28.21 -6.72 8.17
CA ASP A 28 28.72 -5.45 7.67
C ASP A 28 27.59 -4.46 7.27
N VAL A 29 26.34 -4.89 7.27
CA VAL A 29 25.21 -4.04 6.89
C VAL A 29 24.84 -3.09 8.02
N PRO A 30 24.87 -1.76 7.78
CA PRO A 30 24.46 -0.79 8.78
C PRO A 30 23.02 -1.08 9.28
N PRO A 31 22.79 -1.08 10.62
CA PRO A 31 21.46 -1.40 11.19
C PRO A 31 20.33 -0.52 10.63
N ARG A 32 20.60 0.76 10.34
CA ARG A 32 19.66 1.68 9.70
C ARG A 32 19.22 1.21 8.32
N SER A 33 20.17 0.74 7.49
CA SER A 33 19.87 0.25 6.14
C SER A 33 19.05 -1.02 6.20
N ARG A 34 19.39 -1.95 7.11
CA ARG A 34 18.63 -3.17 7.36
C ARG A 34 17.19 -2.88 7.80
N PHE A 35 17.02 -2.00 8.78
CA PHE A 35 15.71 -1.59 9.27
C PHE A 35 14.87 -0.93 8.17
N GLY A 36 15.44 0.06 7.47
CA GLY A 36 14.75 0.77 6.39
C GLY A 36 14.29 -0.17 5.27
N ASN A 37 15.17 -1.09 4.83
CA ASN A 37 14.81 -2.07 3.80
C ASN A 37 13.70 -3.02 4.29
N ASN A 38 13.76 -3.51 5.53
CA ASN A 38 12.73 -4.39 6.08
C ASN A 38 11.37 -3.70 6.17
N CYS A 39 11.33 -2.44 6.62
CA CYS A 39 10.10 -1.65 6.65
C CYS A 39 9.53 -1.49 5.23
N THR A 40 10.36 -1.12 4.26
CA THR A 40 9.92 -0.91 2.89
C THR A 40 9.44 -2.21 2.24
N ARG A 41 10.14 -3.32 2.45
CA ARG A 41 9.71 -4.67 2.00
C ARG A 41 8.35 -5.05 2.56
N PHE A 42 8.15 -4.85 3.87
CA PHE A 42 6.85 -5.12 4.51
C PHE A 42 5.73 -4.30 3.86
N VAL A 43 5.96 -3.01 3.65
CA VAL A 43 5.01 -2.10 3.00
C VAL A 43 4.69 -2.55 1.57
N PHE A 44 5.70 -2.80 0.74
CA PHE A 44 5.48 -3.27 -0.63
C PHE A 44 4.71 -4.60 -0.67
N ARG A 45 5.03 -5.52 0.24
CA ARG A 45 4.33 -6.80 0.33
C ARG A 45 2.88 -6.64 0.79
N ALA A 46 2.65 -5.89 1.89
CA ALA A 46 1.36 -5.79 2.54
C ALA A 46 0.36 -4.89 1.77
N LEU A 47 0.83 -3.74 1.29
CA LEU A 47 -0.04 -2.74 0.66
C LEU A 47 -0.05 -2.82 -0.87
N CYS A 48 1.09 -3.13 -1.48
CA CYS A 48 1.22 -3.14 -2.94
C CYS A 48 1.16 -4.55 -3.54
N GLY A 49 1.26 -5.61 -2.72
CA GLY A 49 1.32 -6.99 -3.19
C GLY A 49 2.56 -7.28 -4.04
N ILE A 50 3.67 -6.54 -3.80
CA ILE A 50 4.95 -6.69 -4.49
C ILE A 50 5.90 -7.42 -3.56
N ARG A 51 6.42 -8.56 -4.00
CA ARG A 51 7.46 -9.29 -3.28
C ARG A 51 8.81 -8.90 -3.84
N ILE A 52 9.60 -8.20 -3.03
CA ILE A 52 10.92 -7.68 -3.39
C ILE A 52 11.87 -7.79 -2.20
N THR A 53 13.14 -8.07 -2.44
CA THR A 53 14.17 -8.15 -1.39
C THR A 53 14.90 -6.84 -1.18
N ASP A 54 15.08 -6.04 -2.25
CA ASP A 54 15.68 -4.70 -2.19
C ASP A 54 14.89 -3.72 -3.07
N SER A 55 14.13 -2.84 -2.44
CA SER A 55 13.27 -1.87 -3.13
C SER A 55 14.01 -0.62 -3.61
N GLN A 56 15.20 -0.37 -3.07
CA GLN A 56 15.99 0.85 -3.30
C GLN A 56 17.26 0.61 -4.09
N THR A 57 17.33 -0.51 -4.82
CA THR A 57 18.46 -0.80 -5.70
C THR A 57 18.46 0.09 -6.93
N GLY A 58 19.61 0.68 -7.25
CA GLY A 58 19.81 1.45 -8.48
C GLY A 58 20.23 0.58 -9.69
N LEU A 59 20.74 -0.64 -9.46
CA LEU A 59 21.12 -1.53 -10.56
C LEU A 59 19.90 -2.25 -11.12
N ARG A 60 19.52 -1.91 -12.36
CA ARG A 60 18.34 -2.46 -13.01
C ARG A 60 18.63 -2.69 -14.50
N ALA A 61 18.38 -3.88 -14.98
CA ALA A 61 18.34 -4.20 -16.40
C ALA A 61 16.89 -4.25 -16.87
N LEU A 62 16.55 -3.42 -17.87
CA LEU A 62 15.16 -3.23 -18.31
C LEU A 62 15.04 -3.59 -19.79
N PRO A 63 14.07 -4.44 -20.19
CA PRO A 63 13.74 -4.64 -21.59
C PRO A 63 13.31 -3.33 -22.25
N ILE A 64 13.69 -3.13 -23.50
CA ILE A 64 13.32 -1.94 -24.28
C ILE A 64 11.79 -1.74 -24.31
N SER A 65 11.02 -2.82 -24.34
CA SER A 65 9.56 -2.78 -24.31
C SER A 65 8.95 -2.12 -23.05
N TYR A 66 9.69 -2.04 -21.94
CA TYR A 66 9.24 -1.40 -20.70
C TYR A 66 9.50 0.11 -20.71
N LEU A 67 10.51 0.58 -21.45
CA LEU A 67 10.95 1.98 -21.41
C LEU A 67 9.88 3.01 -21.74
N PRO A 68 8.99 2.83 -22.76
CA PRO A 68 7.96 3.84 -23.06
C PRO A 68 7.00 4.11 -21.90
N ALA A 69 6.75 3.09 -21.05
CA ALA A 69 5.89 3.24 -19.88
C ALA A 69 6.65 3.87 -18.70
N LEU A 70 7.89 3.44 -18.49
CA LEU A 70 8.70 3.87 -17.35
C LEU A 70 9.26 5.29 -17.53
N ALA A 71 9.57 5.71 -18.76
CA ALA A 71 10.05 7.06 -19.05
C ALA A 71 9.03 8.18 -18.76
N LYS A 72 7.74 7.84 -18.62
CA LYS A 72 6.68 8.79 -18.29
C LYS A 72 6.47 8.97 -16.78
N LEU A 73 7.22 8.25 -15.96
CA LEU A 73 7.09 8.32 -14.52
C LEU A 73 7.70 9.60 -13.97
N SER A 74 7.01 10.17 -12.98
CA SER A 74 7.54 11.27 -12.19
C SER A 74 8.50 10.75 -11.11
N GLY A 75 9.48 11.56 -10.76
CA GLY A 75 10.48 11.27 -9.74
C GLY A 75 11.89 11.44 -10.29
N GLU A 76 12.74 12.10 -9.53
CA GLU A 76 14.11 12.44 -9.95
C GLU A 76 15.17 11.76 -9.06
N ARG A 77 14.71 11.08 -8.00
CA ARG A 77 15.57 10.47 -6.98
C ARG A 77 15.03 9.11 -6.54
N PHE A 78 15.18 8.77 -5.27
CA PHE A 78 14.78 7.49 -4.66
C PHE A 78 13.27 7.17 -4.81
N GLU A 79 12.43 8.19 -4.97
CA GLU A 79 11.01 8.00 -5.27
C GLU A 79 10.77 7.41 -6.67
N TYR A 80 11.70 7.61 -7.61
CA TYR A 80 11.58 7.05 -8.96
C TYR A 80 11.62 5.51 -8.95
N GLU A 81 12.53 4.92 -8.15
CA GLU A 81 12.62 3.47 -8.00
C GLU A 81 11.33 2.88 -7.45
N THR A 82 10.74 3.58 -6.48
CA THR A 82 9.44 3.21 -5.90
C THR A 82 8.32 3.29 -6.94
N ASN A 83 8.23 4.41 -7.65
CA ASN A 83 7.22 4.62 -8.69
C ASN A 83 7.35 3.61 -9.82
N MET A 84 8.57 3.24 -10.20
CA MET A 84 8.84 2.21 -11.21
C MET A 84 8.27 0.85 -10.78
N LEU A 85 8.51 0.40 -9.55
CA LEU A 85 7.98 -0.86 -9.04
C LEU A 85 6.45 -0.88 -9.03
N LEU A 86 5.83 0.22 -8.60
CA LEU A 86 4.38 0.37 -8.59
C LEU A 86 3.79 0.33 -10.01
N GLU A 87 4.43 1.01 -10.96
CA GLU A 87 3.99 1.05 -12.35
C GLU A 87 4.17 -0.31 -13.03
N MET A 88 5.29 -0.99 -12.83
CA MET A 88 5.50 -2.34 -13.31
C MET A 88 4.40 -3.28 -12.81
N LYS A 89 4.07 -3.21 -11.51
CA LYS A 89 2.95 -3.97 -10.94
C LYS A 89 1.61 -3.60 -11.58
N ARG A 90 1.35 -2.31 -11.79
CA ARG A 90 0.11 -1.81 -12.41
C ARG A 90 -0.07 -2.33 -13.83
N LEU A 91 1.01 -2.36 -14.60
CA LEU A 91 1.02 -2.82 -15.99
C LEU A 91 1.11 -4.35 -16.13
N GLY A 92 1.37 -5.06 -15.03
CA GLY A 92 1.59 -6.51 -15.03
C GLY A 92 2.92 -6.89 -15.68
N LEU A 93 3.92 -6.01 -15.59
CA LEU A 93 5.28 -6.26 -16.09
C LEU A 93 6.06 -7.06 -15.02
N PRO A 94 6.46 -8.31 -15.31
CA PRO A 94 7.20 -9.12 -14.37
C PRO A 94 8.64 -8.65 -14.22
N PHE A 95 9.24 -8.93 -13.05
CA PHE A 95 10.66 -8.73 -12.81
C PHE A 95 11.24 -9.90 -12.03
N ASP A 96 12.54 -10.10 -12.20
CA ASP A 96 13.35 -11.06 -11.46
C ASP A 96 14.38 -10.31 -10.61
N GLU A 97 14.94 -10.94 -9.58
CA GLU A 97 16.02 -10.39 -8.76
C GLU A 97 17.30 -11.21 -8.94
N VAL A 98 18.43 -10.54 -9.03
CA VAL A 98 19.77 -11.13 -9.03
C VAL A 98 20.55 -10.57 -7.86
N ARG A 99 21.07 -11.44 -7.00
CA ARG A 99 21.88 -11.02 -5.85
C ARG A 99 23.18 -10.38 -6.33
N ILE A 100 23.44 -9.17 -5.86
CA ILE A 100 24.61 -8.39 -6.20
C ILE A 100 25.51 -8.15 -4.99
N GLN A 101 26.79 -7.91 -5.24
CA GLN A 101 27.74 -7.54 -4.21
C GLN A 101 27.53 -6.09 -3.79
N THR A 102 27.46 -5.82 -2.49
CA THR A 102 27.35 -4.46 -1.95
C THR A 102 28.68 -4.04 -1.37
N ILE A 103 29.19 -2.91 -1.82
CA ILE A 103 30.42 -2.32 -1.28
C ILE A 103 30.01 -1.12 -0.42
N TYR A 104 30.22 -1.22 0.88
CA TYR A 104 30.00 -0.13 1.83
C TYR A 104 31.30 0.66 1.99
N ASN A 105 31.42 1.80 1.31
CA ASN A 105 32.55 2.71 1.49
C ASN A 105 32.28 3.62 2.69
N ASP A 106 33.24 3.73 3.64
CA ASP A 106 33.26 4.67 4.77
C ASP A 106 31.91 4.85 5.48
N LYS A 107 31.29 3.74 5.93
CA LYS A 107 30.01 3.75 6.61
C LYS A 107 28.88 4.49 5.87
N ASN A 108 28.92 4.47 4.54
CA ASN A 108 27.93 5.15 3.68
C ASN A 108 28.05 6.69 3.67
N SER A 109 29.20 7.26 3.96
CA SER A 109 29.42 8.72 3.91
C SER A 109 29.14 9.37 2.55
N GLY A 110 29.25 8.59 1.46
CA GLY A 110 28.91 9.02 0.09
C GLY A 110 27.43 8.97 -0.27
N SER A 111 26.54 8.56 0.64
CA SER A 111 25.12 8.48 0.34
C SER A 111 24.45 9.86 0.41
N HIS A 112 23.90 10.33 -0.71
CA HIS A 112 23.07 11.55 -0.77
C HIS A 112 21.65 11.34 -0.26
N PHE A 113 21.38 10.25 0.47
CA PHE A 113 20.07 9.94 1.06
C PHE A 113 19.82 10.82 2.29
N HIS A 114 18.82 11.70 2.21
CA HIS A 114 18.34 12.47 3.34
C HIS A 114 17.25 11.70 4.08
N PRO A 115 17.53 11.14 5.29
CA PRO A 115 16.64 10.16 5.93
C PRO A 115 15.19 10.62 6.07
N LEU A 116 14.96 11.87 6.45
CA LEU A 116 13.59 12.39 6.62
C LEU A 116 12.95 12.73 5.27
N ARG A 117 13.62 13.54 4.44
CA ARG A 117 13.04 14.05 3.19
C ARG A 117 12.75 12.92 2.19
N ASP A 118 13.70 12.02 2.00
CA ASP A 118 13.56 10.96 1.01
C ASP A 118 12.62 9.85 1.52
N SER A 119 12.62 9.57 2.83
CA SER A 119 11.64 8.67 3.43
C SER A 119 10.21 9.21 3.29
N ILE A 120 9.97 10.50 3.53
CA ILE A 120 8.64 11.10 3.34
C ILE A 120 8.15 10.91 1.90
N LYS A 121 9.02 11.10 0.91
CA LYS A 121 8.65 10.89 -0.50
C LYS A 121 8.34 9.43 -0.83
N ILE A 122 9.14 8.50 -0.32
CA ILE A 122 8.95 7.06 -0.50
C ILE A 122 7.62 6.63 0.14
N TYR A 123 7.34 7.11 1.36
CA TYR A 123 6.13 6.75 2.08
C TYR A 123 4.91 7.64 1.75
N ALA A 124 5.05 8.60 0.85
CA ALA A 124 3.95 9.50 0.47
C ALA A 124 2.69 8.77 -0.02
N VAL A 125 2.85 7.62 -0.70
CA VAL A 125 1.71 6.79 -1.13
C VAL A 125 0.95 6.25 0.07
N ILE A 126 1.68 5.75 1.08
CA ILE A 126 1.08 5.22 2.32
C ILE A 126 0.41 6.35 3.09
N PHE A 127 1.09 7.48 3.22
CA PHE A 127 0.59 8.64 3.93
C PHE A 127 -0.69 9.19 3.28
N ARG A 128 -0.74 9.26 1.94
CA ARG A 128 -1.97 9.61 1.21
C ARG A 128 -3.10 8.63 1.48
N PHE A 129 -2.79 7.33 1.52
CA PHE A 129 -3.79 6.31 1.87
C PHE A 129 -4.31 6.50 3.30
N MET A 130 -3.43 6.71 4.27
CA MET A 130 -3.82 6.97 5.66
C MET A 130 -4.66 8.24 5.81
N LEU A 131 -4.28 9.33 5.13
CA LEU A 131 -5.04 10.58 5.12
C LEU A 131 -6.42 10.39 4.49
N SER A 132 -6.52 9.69 3.35
CA SER A 132 -7.81 9.43 2.72
C SER A 132 -8.72 8.58 3.61
N SER A 133 -8.17 7.57 4.28
CA SER A 133 -8.93 6.72 5.21
C SER A 133 -9.37 7.49 6.45
N GLY A 134 -8.52 8.34 7.02
CA GLY A 134 -8.85 9.21 8.14
C GLY A 134 -9.95 10.20 7.78
N LEU A 135 -9.87 10.84 6.61
CA LEU A 135 -10.90 11.75 6.12
C LEU A 135 -12.24 11.02 5.94
N CYS A 136 -12.22 9.81 5.38
CA CYS A 136 -13.45 9.01 5.22
C CYS A 136 -14.06 8.60 6.56
N SER A 137 -13.25 8.35 7.59
CA SER A 137 -13.75 8.10 8.95
C SER A 137 -14.43 9.33 9.55
N LEU A 138 -13.87 10.52 9.34
CA LEU A 138 -14.51 11.77 9.78
C LEU A 138 -15.83 12.02 9.04
N ILE A 139 -15.87 11.76 7.73
CA ILE A 139 -17.08 11.83 6.93
C ILE A 139 -18.14 10.83 7.43
N ASP A 140 -17.74 9.60 7.75
CA ASP A 140 -18.63 8.56 8.29
C ASP A 140 -19.29 9.00 9.60
N ILE A 141 -18.49 9.50 10.54
CA ILE A 141 -18.98 10.01 11.84
C ILE A 141 -19.90 11.22 11.64
N GLY A 142 -19.51 12.18 10.79
CA GLY A 142 -20.30 13.38 10.51
C GLY A 142 -21.64 13.03 9.86
N LEU A 143 -21.64 12.14 8.87
CA LEU A 143 -22.86 11.68 8.20
C LEU A 143 -23.75 10.87 9.16
N PHE A 144 -23.18 9.98 9.98
CA PHE A 144 -23.94 9.27 11.00
C PHE A 144 -24.64 10.25 11.93
N THR A 145 -23.93 11.23 12.46
CA THR A 145 -24.51 12.25 13.37
C THR A 145 -25.60 13.05 12.67
N LEU A 146 -25.35 13.51 11.44
CA LEU A 146 -26.32 14.28 10.67
C LEU A 146 -27.59 13.47 10.38
N ILE A 147 -27.46 12.26 9.86
CA ILE A 147 -28.61 11.39 9.55
C ILE A 147 -29.38 11.05 10.81
N ASN A 148 -28.69 10.74 11.91
CA ASN A 148 -29.32 10.44 13.19
C ASN A 148 -30.13 11.63 13.73
N LEU A 149 -29.65 12.86 13.59
CA LEU A 149 -30.39 14.07 13.96
C LEU A 149 -31.60 14.31 13.05
N LEU A 150 -31.43 14.19 11.72
CA LEU A 150 -32.51 14.41 10.77
C LEU A 150 -33.62 13.36 10.87
N THR A 151 -33.29 12.13 11.25
CA THR A 151 -34.24 11.04 11.37
C THR A 151 -34.89 10.95 12.76
N ALA A 152 -34.39 11.72 13.74
CA ALA A 152 -34.94 11.74 15.09
C ALA A 152 -36.45 12.02 15.15
N PRO A 153 -37.00 12.99 14.38
CA PRO A 153 -38.47 13.24 14.39
C PRO A 153 -39.26 12.19 13.58
N LEU A 154 -38.60 11.40 12.72
CA LEU A 154 -39.27 10.47 11.80
C LEU A 154 -39.46 9.07 12.39
N PHE A 155 -38.56 8.66 13.26
CA PHE A 155 -38.57 7.31 13.85
C PHE A 155 -38.80 7.34 15.34
N SER A 156 -39.85 6.67 15.79
CA SER A 156 -40.15 6.47 17.21
C SER A 156 -39.17 5.44 17.84
N SER A 157 -38.64 4.52 17.04
CA SER A 157 -37.67 3.50 17.50
C SER A 157 -36.25 3.99 17.38
N THR A 158 -35.52 4.02 18.47
CA THR A 158 -34.10 4.37 18.53
C THR A 158 -33.25 3.41 17.69
N GLU A 159 -33.59 2.12 17.69
CA GLU A 159 -32.86 1.10 16.92
C GLU A 159 -32.94 1.33 15.40
N LEU A 160 -34.13 1.59 14.86
CA LEU A 160 -34.33 1.88 13.45
C LEU A 160 -33.58 3.16 13.02
N ARG A 161 -33.58 4.17 13.90
CA ARG A 161 -32.84 5.41 13.67
C ARG A 161 -31.34 5.18 13.56
N ILE A 162 -30.76 4.45 14.53
CA ILE A 162 -29.32 4.11 14.53
C ILE A 162 -28.97 3.26 13.31
N LEU A 163 -29.78 2.24 13.00
CA LEU A 163 -29.57 1.39 11.84
C LEU A 163 -29.56 2.19 10.53
N THR A 164 -30.55 3.07 10.35
CA THR A 164 -30.65 3.92 9.16
C THR A 164 -29.47 4.90 9.04
N ALA A 165 -29.10 5.52 10.16
CA ALA A 165 -27.95 6.45 10.20
C ALA A 165 -26.64 5.72 9.89
N THR A 166 -26.43 4.54 10.47
CA THR A 166 -25.23 3.73 10.23
C THR A 166 -25.14 3.24 8.79
N ALA A 167 -26.23 2.68 8.25
CA ALA A 167 -26.26 2.18 6.88
C ALA A 167 -26.04 3.32 5.86
N GLY A 168 -26.74 4.44 6.04
CA GLY A 168 -26.58 5.61 5.17
C GLY A 168 -25.18 6.19 5.19
N ALA A 169 -24.62 6.40 6.39
CA ALA A 169 -23.24 6.90 6.53
C ALA A 169 -22.23 5.96 5.87
N ARG A 170 -22.35 4.64 6.10
CA ARG A 170 -21.45 3.63 5.52
C ARG A 170 -21.50 3.58 4.00
N VAL A 171 -22.67 3.67 3.39
CA VAL A 171 -22.80 3.67 1.93
C VAL A 171 -22.07 4.88 1.35
N VAL A 172 -22.31 6.07 1.87
CA VAL A 172 -21.69 7.30 1.34
C VAL A 172 -20.20 7.32 1.63
N SER A 173 -19.77 7.05 2.85
CA SER A 173 -18.34 7.08 3.21
C SER A 173 -17.53 6.03 2.44
N SER A 174 -18.07 4.83 2.21
CA SER A 174 -17.41 3.79 1.41
C SER A 174 -17.28 4.18 -0.06
N LEU A 175 -18.27 4.85 -0.63
CA LEU A 175 -18.20 5.36 -2.00
C LEU A 175 -17.14 6.46 -2.12
N VAL A 176 -17.11 7.41 -1.19
CA VAL A 176 -16.09 8.47 -1.16
C VAL A 176 -14.69 7.86 -1.02
N ASN A 177 -14.51 6.90 -0.12
CA ASN A 177 -13.23 6.21 0.08
C ASN A 177 -12.78 5.46 -1.19
N PHE A 178 -13.70 4.77 -1.85
CA PHE A 178 -13.42 4.11 -3.13
C PHE A 178 -12.95 5.10 -4.20
N LEU A 179 -13.65 6.23 -4.35
CA LEU A 179 -13.31 7.26 -5.33
C LEU A 179 -11.98 7.93 -5.03
N LEU A 180 -11.73 8.32 -3.78
CA LEU A 180 -10.47 8.93 -3.36
C LEU A 180 -9.27 7.98 -3.56
N ASN A 181 -9.40 6.73 -3.17
CA ASN A 181 -8.34 5.76 -3.35
C ASN A 181 -8.08 5.45 -4.82
N ARG A 182 -9.13 5.40 -5.64
CA ARG A 182 -8.99 5.15 -7.07
C ARG A 182 -8.31 6.30 -7.80
N SER A 183 -8.73 7.53 -7.56
CA SER A 183 -8.24 8.73 -8.28
C SER A 183 -6.98 9.31 -7.67
N GLY A 184 -6.94 9.42 -6.34
CA GLY A 184 -5.88 10.11 -5.61
C GLY A 184 -4.69 9.23 -5.24
N VAL A 185 -4.95 8.00 -4.80
CA VAL A 185 -3.90 7.11 -4.27
C VAL A 185 -3.34 6.19 -5.36
N PHE A 186 -4.20 5.44 -6.03
CA PHE A 186 -3.76 4.40 -6.95
C PHE A 186 -3.78 4.80 -8.43
N ARG A 187 -4.32 5.98 -8.78
CA ARG A 187 -4.43 6.50 -10.16
C ARG A 187 -4.80 5.43 -11.20
N SER A 188 -5.68 4.52 -10.82
CA SER A 188 -6.02 3.34 -11.63
C SER A 188 -7.02 3.72 -12.73
N GLY A 189 -6.54 3.77 -13.98
CA GLY A 189 -7.38 4.00 -15.16
C GLY A 189 -8.18 2.78 -15.64
N LYS A 190 -7.99 1.60 -15.06
CA LYS A 190 -8.61 0.34 -15.52
C LYS A 190 -10.02 0.14 -14.95
N ASN A 191 -10.78 -0.69 -15.64
CA ASN A 191 -12.19 -1.07 -15.48
C ASN A 191 -12.77 -0.87 -14.05
N ILE A 192 -13.59 0.18 -13.88
CA ILE A 192 -14.20 0.60 -12.62
C ILE A 192 -14.98 -0.52 -11.94
N ARG A 193 -15.71 -1.32 -12.73
CA ARG A 193 -16.54 -2.42 -12.22
C ARG A 193 -15.70 -3.48 -11.51
N ARG A 194 -14.57 -3.88 -12.10
CA ARG A 194 -13.66 -4.86 -11.49
C ARG A 194 -12.99 -4.33 -10.22
N ALA A 195 -12.63 -3.05 -10.22
CA ALA A 195 -12.05 -2.40 -9.04
C ALA A 195 -13.08 -2.29 -7.91
N ALA A 196 -14.32 -1.90 -8.22
CA ALA A 196 -15.41 -1.81 -7.25
C ALA A 196 -15.75 -3.19 -6.66
N VAL A 197 -15.89 -4.22 -7.48
CA VAL A 197 -16.15 -5.59 -7.00
C VAL A 197 -15.06 -6.03 -6.02
N ARG A 198 -13.79 -5.86 -6.35
CA ARG A 198 -12.68 -6.23 -5.45
C ARG A 198 -12.71 -5.43 -4.13
N TYR A 199 -12.98 -4.14 -4.21
CA TYR A 199 -13.06 -3.27 -3.05
C TYR A 199 -14.19 -3.71 -2.10
N TYR A 200 -15.41 -3.89 -2.62
CA TYR A 200 -16.56 -4.28 -1.79
C TYR A 200 -16.48 -5.72 -1.30
N THR A 201 -15.88 -6.64 -2.07
CA THR A 201 -15.58 -8.00 -1.58
C THR A 201 -14.63 -7.95 -0.38
N LEU A 202 -13.56 -7.15 -0.47
CA LEU A 202 -12.63 -6.99 0.66
C LEU A 202 -13.31 -6.35 1.87
N ALA A 203 -14.15 -5.34 1.65
CA ALA A 203 -14.91 -4.69 2.72
C ALA A 203 -15.88 -5.67 3.41
N ALA A 204 -16.56 -6.53 2.65
CA ALA A 204 -17.43 -7.57 3.20
C ALA A 204 -16.64 -8.61 4.02
N CYS A 205 -15.50 -9.08 3.49
CA CYS A 205 -14.61 -10.00 4.23
C CYS A 205 -14.10 -9.38 5.54
N GLN A 206 -13.73 -8.10 5.51
CA GLN A 206 -13.28 -7.37 6.69
C GLN A 206 -14.40 -7.23 7.74
N LEU A 207 -15.62 -6.98 7.31
CA LEU A 207 -16.79 -6.86 8.18
C LEU A 207 -17.09 -8.20 8.87
N ILE A 208 -17.08 -9.31 8.12
CA ILE A 208 -17.26 -10.66 8.67
C ILE A 208 -16.13 -10.99 9.65
N ALA A 209 -14.88 -10.73 9.29
CA ALA A 209 -13.74 -11.00 10.16
C ALA A 209 -13.82 -10.17 11.45
N SER A 210 -14.19 -8.90 11.38
CA SER A 210 -14.37 -8.02 12.54
C SER A 210 -15.48 -8.57 13.45
N TYR A 211 -16.62 -8.97 12.89
CA TYR A 211 -17.71 -9.57 13.62
C TYR A 211 -17.28 -10.84 14.36
N LEU A 212 -16.59 -11.76 13.67
CA LEU A 212 -16.09 -13.00 14.26
C LEU A 212 -15.05 -12.74 15.36
N CYS A 213 -14.16 -11.77 15.17
CA CYS A 213 -13.18 -11.39 16.20
C CYS A 213 -13.85 -10.83 17.45
N VAL A 214 -14.80 -9.91 17.28
CA VAL A 214 -15.52 -9.32 18.43
C VAL A 214 -16.27 -10.38 19.21
N ASN A 215 -17.02 -11.26 18.53
CA ASN A 215 -17.73 -12.35 19.20
C ASN A 215 -16.78 -13.36 19.85
N GLY A 216 -15.67 -13.70 19.18
CA GLY A 216 -14.64 -14.59 19.75
C GLY A 216 -14.01 -14.01 21.01
N ILE A 217 -13.71 -12.72 21.03
CA ILE A 217 -13.20 -12.04 22.23
C ILE A 217 -14.24 -12.01 23.34
N ALA A 218 -15.50 -11.70 23.01
CA ALA A 218 -16.58 -11.71 23.98
C ALA A 218 -16.78 -13.07 24.64
N LEU A 219 -16.67 -14.16 23.88
CA LEU A 219 -16.74 -15.53 24.40
C LEU A 219 -15.53 -15.89 25.30
N LEU A 220 -14.33 -15.47 24.92
CA LEU A 220 -13.11 -15.78 25.68
C LEU A 220 -13.03 -15.04 27.02
N PHE A 221 -13.54 -13.83 27.10
CA PHE A 221 -13.50 -13.00 28.31
C PHE A 221 -14.76 -13.12 29.19
N GLY A 222 -15.63 -14.12 28.94
CA GLY A 222 -16.80 -14.40 29.79
C GLY A 222 -17.88 -13.33 29.79
N GLY A 223 -17.85 -12.43 28.83
CA GLY A 223 -18.85 -11.37 28.67
C GLY A 223 -20.08 -11.85 27.93
N GLY A 224 -20.78 -12.82 28.50
CA GLY A 224 -22.10 -13.22 28.04
C GLY A 224 -23.16 -12.25 28.53
N ALA A 225 -23.08 -10.97 28.19
CA ALA A 225 -24.19 -10.03 28.30
C ALA A 225 -23.91 -8.77 27.50
N SER A 226 -24.67 -8.59 26.43
CA SER A 226 -25.05 -7.27 25.87
C SER A 226 -23.93 -6.20 25.75
N VAL A 227 -23.02 -6.40 24.85
CA VAL A 227 -22.19 -5.27 24.32
C VAL A 227 -23.06 -4.30 23.48
N TRP A 228 -24.39 -4.53 23.43
CA TRP A 228 -25.36 -3.77 22.63
C TRP A 228 -26.57 -3.24 23.42
N GLN A 229 -26.44 -3.12 24.77
CA GLN A 229 -27.39 -2.31 25.55
C GLN A 229 -26.92 -0.89 25.73
#